data_7b570c8eccc3ffd3711bf451cc0d2cfd
#
_entry.id   7b570c8eccc3ffd3711bf451cc0d2cfd
#
_cell.length_a   1.000
_cell.length_b   1.000
_cell.length_c   1.000
_cell.angle_alpha   90.00
_cell.angle_beta   90.00
_cell.angle_gamma   90.00
#
_symmetry.space_group_name_H-M   'P 1'
#
loop_
_entity.id
_entity.type
_entity.pdbx_description
1 polymer ?
#
loop_
_entity_poly.entity_id
_entity_poly.type
_entity_poly.pdbx_seq_one_letter_code
_entity_poly.pdbx_strand_id
1 'polypeptide(L)'
;MNVVVIGGGQAGLATSYELTRAGIEHVVLERERIGQSWRNRWDSFCLVTPNWTVMLPGGAYKGDDPDGYLARDRIVTYLEDYAARFRAPVRQGIDVTSLETATDGSFLLRTSAGDMRGASVVVATGAYQRPYRPAGASTLPADLPQLDAEGYRNPAALPAGRVLVIGSGQTGCQLAEELHEAGREVFLSCGRAPWVPRRVGDRDIVWWLIESGFFDQPPGALPVAAARLAANPLATGHRGGYDLHLRTLQKTGVTLLGHFLGADGRRARFAPDLDESVAWGDDRYRELMDLIRKLVDERGLPMPDIPEPEPFDGRAPEELDLSGFGAVVFTGGFRPDYGSWVHVPGAFDELGFPNHLDGASTVAPGLYFVGVHFLRTRKSSLLCGVGEDAAIVASQIASRADRPNRSRG
;
A
#
# COMPACT_ATOMS: atom_id res chain seq x y z
N MET A 1 -4.33 26.96 -16.43
CA MET A 1 -4.17 26.44 -15.06
C MET A 1 -2.72 26.01 -14.90
N ASN A 2 -2.04 26.42 -13.83
CA ASN A 2 -0.61 26.17 -13.74
C ASN A 2 -0.25 24.79 -13.19
N VAL A 3 -1.00 24.30 -12.21
CA VAL A 3 -0.72 22.99 -11.56
C VAL A 3 -1.95 22.11 -11.54
N VAL A 4 -1.79 20.84 -11.96
CA VAL A 4 -2.82 19.80 -11.89
C VAL A 4 -2.30 18.65 -11.01
N VAL A 5 -3.07 18.30 -9.99
CA VAL A 5 -2.81 17.12 -9.13
C VAL A 5 -3.79 16.02 -9.54
N ILE A 6 -3.30 14.82 -9.82
CA ILE A 6 -4.12 13.68 -10.24
C ILE A 6 -4.25 12.68 -9.10
N GLY A 7 -5.46 12.52 -8.56
CA GLY A 7 -5.81 11.65 -7.44
C GLY A 7 -6.23 12.43 -6.19
N GLY A 8 -7.40 12.11 -5.64
CA GLY A 8 -8.00 12.71 -4.43
C GLY A 8 -7.85 11.87 -3.16
N GLY A 9 -6.79 11.03 -3.10
CA GLY A 9 -6.39 10.29 -1.89
C GLY A 9 -5.48 11.11 -0.97
N GLN A 10 -4.88 10.45 0.05
CA GLN A 10 -3.99 11.11 1.01
C GLN A 10 -2.85 11.88 0.35
N ALA A 11 -2.27 11.36 -0.73
CA ALA A 11 -1.14 11.97 -1.42
C ALA A 11 -1.55 13.26 -2.12
N GLY A 12 -2.64 13.23 -2.91
CA GLY A 12 -3.12 14.40 -3.61
C GLY A 12 -3.65 15.48 -2.67
N LEU A 13 -4.33 15.10 -1.59
CA LEU A 13 -4.82 16.05 -0.59
C LEU A 13 -3.67 16.68 0.20
N ALA A 14 -2.64 15.91 0.58
CA ALA A 14 -1.44 16.46 1.23
C ALA A 14 -0.71 17.44 0.30
N THR A 15 -0.56 17.10 -0.99
CA THR A 15 0.02 17.99 -2.02
C THR A 15 -0.83 19.24 -2.19
N SER A 16 -2.14 19.11 -2.28
CA SER A 16 -3.07 20.23 -2.40
C SER A 16 -2.98 21.18 -1.20
N TYR A 17 -2.86 20.64 0.02
CA TYR A 17 -2.66 21.43 1.22
C TYR A 17 -1.37 22.27 1.14
N GLU A 18 -0.26 21.65 0.78
CA GLU A 18 1.03 22.35 0.69
C GLU A 18 1.05 23.39 -0.44
N LEU A 19 0.44 23.12 -1.59
CA LEU A 19 0.26 24.09 -2.67
C LEU A 19 -0.62 25.28 -2.23
N THR A 20 -1.73 25.01 -1.52
CA THR A 20 -2.61 26.04 -0.95
C THR A 20 -1.83 26.92 0.02
N ARG A 21 -1.04 26.31 0.91
CA ARG A 21 -0.21 27.04 1.88
C ARG A 21 0.86 27.91 1.21
N ALA A 22 1.38 27.46 0.07
CA ALA A 22 2.34 28.21 -0.75
C ALA A 22 1.67 29.27 -1.64
N GLY A 23 0.34 29.41 -1.63
CA GLY A 23 -0.39 30.36 -2.48
C GLY A 23 -0.42 29.96 -3.98
N ILE A 24 -0.18 28.68 -4.30
CA ILE A 24 -0.11 28.21 -5.67
C ILE A 24 -1.51 27.74 -6.13
N GLU A 25 -2.01 28.40 -7.20
CA GLU A 25 -3.28 28.00 -7.83
C GLU A 25 -3.15 26.61 -8.47
N HIS A 26 -4.04 25.71 -8.10
CA HIS A 26 -4.04 24.32 -8.61
C HIS A 26 -5.46 23.74 -8.64
N VAL A 27 -5.59 22.55 -9.22
CA VAL A 27 -6.79 21.72 -9.14
C VAL A 27 -6.38 20.29 -8.83
N VAL A 28 -7.20 19.59 -8.05
CA VAL A 28 -7.09 18.15 -7.84
C VAL A 28 -8.18 17.46 -8.67
N LEU A 29 -7.78 16.52 -9.51
CA LEU A 29 -8.71 15.69 -10.29
C LEU A 29 -8.82 14.33 -9.63
N GLU A 30 -10.04 13.95 -9.26
CA GLU A 30 -10.34 12.64 -8.66
C GLU A 30 -11.36 11.90 -9.55
N ARG A 31 -11.02 10.66 -9.91
CA ARG A 31 -11.85 9.83 -10.81
C ARG A 31 -13.23 9.55 -10.22
N GLU A 32 -13.30 9.26 -8.92
CA GLU A 32 -14.54 8.94 -8.25
C GLU A 32 -14.83 9.95 -7.11
N ARG A 33 -14.48 9.61 -5.88
CA ARG A 33 -14.68 10.44 -4.69
C ARG A 33 -13.42 10.52 -3.86
N ILE A 34 -13.29 11.56 -3.07
CA ILE A 34 -12.20 11.71 -2.11
C ILE A 34 -12.05 10.41 -1.30
N GLY A 35 -10.82 9.89 -1.22
CA GLY A 35 -10.52 8.68 -0.48
C GLY A 35 -11.06 7.39 -1.09
N GLN A 36 -11.33 7.34 -2.39
CA GLN A 36 -11.95 6.17 -3.04
C GLN A 36 -11.15 4.87 -2.85
N SER A 37 -9.82 4.90 -2.88
CA SER A 37 -8.99 3.72 -2.61
C SER A 37 -9.20 3.13 -1.21
N TRP A 38 -9.57 3.94 -0.23
CA TRP A 38 -9.97 3.49 1.09
C TRP A 38 -11.38 2.93 1.10
N ARG A 39 -12.35 3.57 0.41
CA ARG A 39 -13.72 3.06 0.26
C ARG A 39 -13.76 1.69 -0.40
N ASN A 40 -12.80 1.39 -1.25
CA ASN A 40 -12.68 0.11 -1.95
C ASN A 40 -12.13 -1.03 -1.07
N ARG A 41 -11.69 -0.76 0.16
CA ARG A 41 -11.32 -1.81 1.11
C ARG A 41 -12.56 -2.57 1.59
N TRP A 42 -12.36 -3.77 2.10
CA TRP A 42 -13.41 -4.62 2.65
C TRP A 42 -14.05 -4.01 3.90
N ASP A 43 -15.21 -4.51 4.27
CA ASP A 43 -16.08 -3.86 5.26
C ASP A 43 -15.46 -3.76 6.66
N SER A 44 -14.77 -4.81 7.11
CA SER A 44 -14.11 -4.85 8.41
C SER A 44 -12.71 -4.22 8.43
N PHE A 45 -12.26 -3.63 7.31
CA PHE A 45 -10.92 -3.05 7.24
C PHE A 45 -10.68 -2.01 8.32
N CYS A 46 -9.54 -2.09 8.99
CA CYS A 46 -8.99 -1.03 9.84
C CYS A 46 -7.50 -0.80 9.53
N LEU A 47 -6.97 0.33 9.99
CA LEU A 47 -5.53 0.59 9.92
C LEU A 47 -4.75 -0.48 10.67
N VAL A 48 -3.55 -0.76 10.18
CA VAL A 48 -2.56 -1.62 10.87
C VAL A 48 -1.59 -0.79 11.71
N THR A 49 -1.62 0.52 11.55
CA THR A 49 -0.81 1.46 12.33
C THR A 49 -1.73 2.24 13.28
N PRO A 50 -1.30 2.55 14.51
CA PRO A 50 -2.11 3.28 15.48
C PRO A 50 -2.56 4.65 14.97
N ASN A 51 -3.67 5.16 15.49
CA ASN A 51 -4.29 6.41 15.06
C ASN A 51 -3.36 7.62 15.18
N TRP A 52 -2.45 7.65 16.17
CA TRP A 52 -1.46 8.72 16.30
C TRP A 52 -0.51 8.84 15.09
N THR A 53 -0.43 7.80 14.24
CA THR A 53 0.34 7.87 12.97
C THR A 53 -0.41 8.55 11.83
N VAL A 54 -1.66 8.90 12.02
CA VAL A 54 -2.45 9.62 11.01
C VAL A 54 -2.09 11.09 11.07
N MET A 55 -1.13 11.49 10.23
CA MET A 55 -0.47 12.81 10.29
C MET A 55 -0.34 13.44 8.90
N LEU A 56 -1.47 13.76 8.24
CA LEU A 56 -1.39 14.62 7.07
C LEU A 56 -0.98 16.05 7.46
N PRO A 57 -0.34 16.84 6.58
CA PRO A 57 0.08 18.21 6.89
C PRO A 57 -1.06 19.07 7.43
N GLY A 58 -0.91 19.61 8.63
CA GLY A 58 -1.98 20.35 9.32
C GLY A 58 -3.20 19.52 9.72
N GLY A 59 -3.13 18.18 9.60
CA GLY A 59 -4.24 17.26 9.81
C GLY A 59 -3.95 16.10 10.75
N ALA A 60 -3.05 16.23 11.73
CA ALA A 60 -2.80 15.17 12.70
C ALA A 60 -4.09 14.69 13.38
N TYR A 61 -4.16 13.39 13.67
CA TYR A 61 -5.26 12.79 14.43
C TYR A 61 -5.50 13.54 15.76
N LYS A 62 -6.76 13.83 16.06
CA LYS A 62 -7.19 14.56 17.26
C LYS A 62 -8.32 13.86 18.03
N GLY A 63 -8.55 12.58 17.74
CA GLY A 63 -9.52 11.77 18.48
C GLY A 63 -9.02 11.41 19.88
N ASP A 64 -9.89 10.81 20.64
CA ASP A 64 -9.71 10.38 22.03
C ASP A 64 -9.08 8.99 22.18
N ASP A 65 -8.85 8.29 21.07
CA ASP A 65 -8.24 6.96 21.02
C ASP A 65 -6.98 6.95 20.15
N PRO A 66 -5.86 7.56 20.59
CA PRO A 66 -4.64 7.63 19.79
C PRO A 66 -4.00 6.27 19.52
N ASP A 67 -4.13 5.31 20.44
CA ASP A 67 -3.55 3.98 20.35
C ASP A 67 -4.48 2.95 19.66
N GLY A 68 -5.70 3.33 19.32
CA GLY A 68 -6.62 2.53 18.53
C GLY A 68 -6.30 2.53 17.03
N TYR A 69 -7.18 1.94 16.24
CA TYR A 69 -6.99 1.74 14.81
C TYR A 69 -8.24 2.14 14.04
N LEU A 70 -8.17 3.21 13.26
CA LEU A 70 -9.30 3.71 12.50
C LEU A 70 -9.86 2.66 11.54
N ALA A 71 -11.15 2.42 11.64
CA ALA A 71 -11.89 1.64 10.67
C ALA A 71 -11.99 2.38 9.32
N ARG A 72 -12.18 1.63 8.23
CA ARG A 72 -12.28 2.12 6.85
C ARG A 72 -13.07 3.43 6.72
N ASP A 73 -14.29 3.44 7.20
CA ASP A 73 -15.21 4.58 7.01
C ASP A 73 -14.75 5.82 7.80
N ARG A 74 -14.07 5.63 8.92
CA ARG A 74 -13.47 6.73 9.70
C ARG A 74 -12.26 7.33 9.00
N ILE A 75 -11.48 6.53 8.27
CA ILE A 75 -10.38 7.02 7.43
C ILE A 75 -10.95 7.88 6.28
N VAL A 76 -12.02 7.41 5.65
CA VAL A 76 -12.70 8.15 4.59
C VAL A 76 -13.22 9.49 5.10
N THR A 77 -13.95 9.48 6.23
CA THR A 77 -14.44 10.72 6.87
C THR A 77 -13.27 11.66 7.20
N TYR A 78 -12.17 11.14 7.75
CA TYR A 78 -10.98 11.94 8.02
C TYR A 78 -10.45 12.65 6.77
N LEU A 79 -10.39 11.97 5.62
CA LEU A 79 -9.91 12.57 4.36
C LEU A 79 -10.89 13.62 3.80
N GLU A 80 -12.21 13.36 3.89
CA GLU A 80 -13.25 14.32 3.48
C GLU A 80 -13.20 15.59 4.36
N ASP A 81 -13.14 15.43 5.68
CA ASP A 81 -13.02 16.55 6.63
C ASP A 81 -11.71 17.30 6.44
N TYR A 82 -10.61 16.57 6.15
CA TYR A 82 -9.31 17.19 5.87
C TYR A 82 -9.40 18.09 4.64
N ALA A 83 -9.95 17.59 3.53
CA ALA A 83 -10.13 18.38 2.32
C ALA A 83 -11.05 19.58 2.52
N ALA A 84 -12.14 19.41 3.27
CA ALA A 84 -13.11 20.46 3.56
C ALA A 84 -12.50 21.60 4.40
N ARG A 85 -11.64 21.30 5.38
CA ARG A 85 -11.04 22.29 6.29
C ARG A 85 -10.24 23.39 5.57
N PHE A 86 -9.52 23.06 4.52
CA PHE A 86 -8.78 24.06 3.74
C PHE A 86 -9.40 24.34 2.36
N ARG A 87 -10.62 23.84 2.13
CA ARG A 87 -11.38 24.04 0.89
C ARG A 87 -10.58 23.56 -0.33
N ALA A 88 -10.05 22.34 -0.27
CA ALA A 88 -9.27 21.73 -1.36
C ALA A 88 -10.00 21.86 -2.71
N PRO A 89 -9.36 22.35 -3.77
CA PRO A 89 -9.98 22.54 -5.08
C PRO A 89 -10.13 21.20 -5.84
N VAL A 90 -10.86 20.25 -5.23
CA VAL A 90 -11.06 18.90 -5.80
C VAL A 90 -12.25 18.87 -6.77
N ARG A 91 -12.00 18.38 -7.96
CA ARG A 91 -13.03 18.03 -8.95
C ARG A 91 -13.18 16.51 -8.97
N GLN A 92 -14.26 16.03 -8.42
CA GLN A 92 -14.63 14.61 -8.38
C GLN A 92 -15.35 14.19 -9.68
N GLY A 93 -15.30 12.90 -10.02
CA GLY A 93 -15.89 12.36 -11.25
C GLY A 93 -15.08 12.66 -12.51
N ILE A 94 -13.82 13.07 -12.39
CA ILE A 94 -12.94 13.40 -13.52
C ILE A 94 -11.86 12.34 -13.63
N ASP A 95 -11.99 11.44 -14.59
CA ASP A 95 -10.97 10.44 -14.91
C ASP A 95 -9.94 11.00 -15.87
N VAL A 96 -8.67 10.83 -15.55
CA VAL A 96 -7.52 11.18 -16.43
C VAL A 96 -7.06 9.91 -17.11
N THR A 97 -7.32 9.81 -18.41
CA THR A 97 -7.03 8.61 -19.22
C THR A 97 -5.69 8.66 -19.95
N SER A 98 -5.11 9.86 -20.14
CA SER A 98 -3.79 10.05 -20.76
C SER A 98 -3.12 11.31 -20.22
N LEU A 99 -1.81 11.23 -20.06
CA LEU A 99 -0.92 12.35 -19.77
C LEU A 99 0.26 12.32 -20.75
N GLU A 100 0.43 13.38 -21.52
CA GLU A 100 1.45 13.51 -22.55
C GLU A 100 2.19 14.84 -22.42
N THR A 101 3.46 14.91 -22.86
CA THR A 101 4.18 16.17 -22.98
C THR A 101 3.82 16.85 -24.30
N ALA A 102 3.34 18.08 -24.24
CA ALA A 102 3.07 18.89 -25.43
C ALA A 102 4.36 19.53 -26.00
N THR A 103 4.30 19.96 -27.25
CA THR A 103 5.45 20.55 -27.96
C THR A 103 5.99 21.84 -27.32
N ASP A 104 5.18 22.54 -26.57
CA ASP A 104 5.55 23.74 -25.79
C ASP A 104 6.15 23.48 -24.43
N GLY A 105 6.33 22.17 -24.07
CA GLY A 105 6.84 21.73 -22.77
C GLY A 105 5.80 21.72 -21.65
N SER A 106 4.53 22.06 -21.94
CA SER A 106 3.41 21.84 -21.03
C SER A 106 2.94 20.37 -21.10
N PHE A 107 1.99 20.02 -20.25
CA PHE A 107 1.37 18.70 -20.25
C PHE A 107 -0.05 18.78 -20.79
N LEU A 108 -0.40 17.82 -21.64
CA LEU A 108 -1.77 17.59 -22.13
C LEU A 108 -2.36 16.41 -21.35
N LEU A 109 -3.47 16.65 -20.68
CA LEU A 109 -4.24 15.64 -19.97
C LEU A 109 -5.55 15.38 -20.74
N ARG A 110 -5.79 14.14 -21.16
CA ARG A 110 -7.10 13.72 -21.66
C ARG A 110 -7.93 13.27 -20.49
N THR A 111 -9.10 13.86 -20.34
CA THR A 111 -9.99 13.57 -19.21
C THR A 111 -11.40 13.24 -19.67
N SER A 112 -12.17 12.59 -18.81
CA SER A 112 -13.62 12.33 -19.05
C SER A 112 -14.44 13.61 -19.24
N ALA A 113 -13.93 14.77 -18.83
CA ALA A 113 -14.57 16.08 -18.96
C ALA A 113 -13.96 16.95 -20.08
N GLY A 114 -13.15 16.38 -20.97
CA GLY A 114 -12.43 17.07 -22.04
C GLY A 114 -10.94 17.26 -21.71
N ASP A 115 -10.20 17.74 -22.70
CA ASP A 115 -8.75 17.93 -22.60
C ASP A 115 -8.41 19.12 -21.69
N MET A 116 -7.33 18.96 -20.91
CA MET A 116 -6.78 20.00 -20.03
C MET A 116 -5.29 20.18 -20.29
N ARG A 117 -4.77 21.38 -20.01
CA ARG A 117 -3.33 21.67 -20.03
C ARG A 117 -2.85 22.12 -18.66
N GLY A 118 -1.65 21.67 -18.29
CA GLY A 118 -0.95 22.09 -17.07
C GLY A 118 0.53 22.38 -17.34
N ALA A 119 1.06 23.41 -16.74
CA ALA A 119 2.51 23.67 -16.75
C ALA A 119 3.26 22.73 -15.80
N SER A 120 2.59 22.29 -14.75
CA SER A 120 3.07 21.27 -13.81
C SER A 120 1.97 20.27 -13.53
N VAL A 121 2.36 18.99 -13.41
CA VAL A 121 1.44 17.89 -13.09
C VAL A 121 2.03 17.05 -11.96
N VAL A 122 1.21 16.77 -10.95
CA VAL A 122 1.57 15.86 -9.86
C VAL A 122 0.73 14.58 -9.96
N VAL A 123 1.40 13.45 -10.21
CA VAL A 123 0.78 12.13 -10.21
C VAL A 123 0.72 11.63 -8.77
N ALA A 124 -0.49 11.60 -8.21
CA ALA A 124 -0.78 11.22 -6.82
C ALA A 124 -1.82 10.08 -6.74
N THR A 125 -1.80 9.19 -7.73
CA THR A 125 -2.80 8.12 -7.91
C THR A 125 -2.58 6.89 -7.02
N GLY A 126 -1.58 6.94 -6.14
CA GLY A 126 -1.28 5.91 -5.15
C GLY A 126 -0.41 4.78 -5.67
N ALA A 127 -0.06 3.86 -4.76
CA ALA A 127 0.90 2.79 -4.99
C ALA A 127 0.25 1.44 -5.38
N TYR A 128 -1.05 1.27 -5.10
CA TYR A 128 -1.78 0.02 -5.31
C TYR A 128 -2.62 0.14 -6.58
N GLN A 129 -2.02 -0.14 -7.75
CA GLN A 129 -2.66 0.16 -9.03
C GLN A 129 -3.16 -1.09 -9.73
N ARG A 130 -2.31 -2.04 -10.05
CA ARG A 130 -2.69 -3.27 -10.73
C ARG A 130 -2.51 -4.48 -9.83
N PRO A 131 -3.57 -5.21 -9.47
CA PRO A 131 -3.47 -6.46 -8.72
C PRO A 131 -2.54 -7.45 -9.41
N TYR A 132 -1.73 -8.15 -8.62
CA TYR A 132 -0.84 -9.19 -9.12
C TYR A 132 -1.43 -10.57 -8.84
N ARG A 133 -1.52 -11.38 -9.90
CA ARG A 133 -1.83 -12.80 -9.84
C ARG A 133 -0.61 -13.62 -10.27
N PRO A 134 -0.27 -14.73 -9.59
CA PRO A 134 0.84 -15.57 -10.00
C PRO A 134 0.58 -16.22 -11.36
N ALA A 135 1.63 -16.64 -12.06
CA ALA A 135 1.53 -17.21 -13.42
C ALA A 135 0.55 -18.39 -13.50
N GLY A 136 0.50 -19.25 -12.47
CA GLY A 136 -0.43 -20.37 -12.40
C GLY A 136 -1.92 -19.99 -12.26
N ALA A 137 -2.26 -18.72 -12.02
CA ALA A 137 -3.64 -18.29 -11.84
C ALA A 137 -4.52 -18.56 -13.06
N SER A 138 -3.95 -18.48 -14.27
CA SER A 138 -4.67 -18.73 -15.54
C SER A 138 -5.08 -20.17 -15.76
N THR A 139 -4.56 -21.11 -14.96
CA THR A 139 -4.88 -22.55 -15.05
C THR A 139 -6.04 -22.97 -14.14
N LEU A 140 -6.53 -22.06 -13.29
CA LEU A 140 -7.68 -22.32 -12.43
C LEU A 140 -8.96 -22.53 -13.26
N PRO A 141 -9.89 -23.40 -12.80
CA PRO A 141 -11.16 -23.59 -13.48
C PRO A 141 -11.92 -22.31 -13.72
N ALA A 142 -12.41 -22.09 -14.93
CA ALA A 142 -13.12 -20.86 -15.30
C ALA A 142 -14.48 -20.72 -14.60
N ASP A 143 -15.07 -21.83 -14.16
CA ASP A 143 -16.35 -21.87 -13.42
C ASP A 143 -16.18 -21.65 -11.91
N LEU A 144 -14.93 -21.64 -11.39
CA LEU A 144 -14.64 -21.31 -10.01
C LEU A 144 -14.52 -19.78 -9.86
N PRO A 145 -15.35 -19.12 -9.03
CA PRO A 145 -15.28 -17.70 -8.81
C PRO A 145 -13.88 -17.24 -8.34
N GLN A 146 -13.33 -16.28 -9.07
CA GLN A 146 -12.00 -15.74 -8.84
C GLN A 146 -12.09 -14.22 -8.68
N LEU A 147 -11.51 -13.67 -7.61
CA LEU A 147 -11.51 -12.23 -7.38
C LEU A 147 -10.15 -11.77 -6.84
N ASP A 148 -9.78 -10.55 -7.17
CA ASP A 148 -8.67 -9.85 -6.52
C ASP A 148 -9.15 -9.25 -5.20
N ALA A 149 -8.23 -8.96 -4.29
CA ALA A 149 -8.54 -8.39 -2.98
C ALA A 149 -9.41 -7.12 -3.04
N GLU A 150 -9.30 -6.33 -4.11
CA GLU A 150 -10.14 -5.15 -4.34
C GLU A 150 -11.61 -5.48 -4.58
N GLY A 151 -11.91 -6.65 -5.12
CA GLY A 151 -13.26 -7.16 -5.32
C GLY A 151 -13.89 -7.77 -4.08
N TYR A 152 -13.09 -8.08 -3.05
CA TYR A 152 -13.58 -8.64 -1.81
C TYR A 152 -14.27 -7.56 -0.95
N ARG A 153 -15.43 -7.88 -0.37
CA ARG A 153 -16.17 -6.98 0.53
C ARG A 153 -16.34 -7.55 1.94
N ASN A 154 -16.84 -8.75 2.03
CA ASN A 154 -17.04 -9.45 3.30
C ASN A 154 -17.26 -10.95 3.03
N PRO A 155 -17.23 -11.84 4.06
CA PRO A 155 -17.41 -13.28 3.89
C PRO A 155 -18.77 -13.68 3.27
N ALA A 156 -19.83 -12.92 3.54
CA ALA A 156 -21.17 -13.21 3.07
C ALA A 156 -21.37 -12.92 1.57
N ALA A 157 -20.52 -12.06 0.99
CA ALA A 157 -20.54 -11.77 -0.44
C ALA A 157 -19.93 -12.88 -1.31
N LEU A 158 -19.20 -13.83 -0.71
CA LEU A 158 -18.61 -14.95 -1.45
C LEU A 158 -19.62 -16.11 -1.55
N PRO A 159 -19.62 -16.85 -2.67
CA PRO A 159 -20.39 -18.09 -2.79
C PRO A 159 -20.09 -19.08 -1.67
N ALA A 160 -21.05 -19.90 -1.30
CA ALA A 160 -20.87 -20.91 -0.26
C ALA A 160 -19.76 -21.92 -0.63
N GLY A 161 -19.07 -22.47 0.36
CA GLY A 161 -17.99 -23.45 0.18
C GLY A 161 -16.66 -23.00 0.79
N ARG A 162 -15.61 -23.78 0.57
CA ARG A 162 -14.24 -23.50 1.01
C ARG A 162 -13.68 -22.30 0.26
N VAL A 163 -12.69 -21.61 0.85
CA VAL A 163 -12.04 -20.46 0.20
C VAL A 163 -10.53 -20.72 0.11
N LEU A 164 -9.98 -20.52 -1.07
CA LEU A 164 -8.53 -20.50 -1.30
C LEU A 164 -8.09 -19.02 -1.40
N VAL A 165 -7.23 -18.59 -0.47
CA VAL A 165 -6.56 -17.29 -0.52
C VAL A 165 -5.15 -17.50 -1.06
N ILE A 166 -4.77 -16.83 -2.14
CA ILE A 166 -3.44 -16.95 -2.75
C ILE A 166 -2.61 -15.69 -2.48
N GLY A 167 -1.61 -15.84 -1.61
CA GLY A 167 -0.74 -14.78 -1.13
C GLY A 167 -0.94 -14.49 0.36
N SER A 168 0.14 -14.58 1.14
CA SER A 168 0.16 -14.43 2.60
C SER A 168 0.78 -13.12 3.07
N GLY A 169 0.74 -12.07 2.24
CA GLY A 169 1.04 -10.72 2.69
C GLY A 169 -0.04 -10.18 3.63
N GLN A 170 0.07 -8.91 4.01
CA GLN A 170 -0.83 -8.24 4.97
C GLN A 170 -2.32 -8.52 4.68
N THR A 171 -2.76 -8.27 3.43
CA THR A 171 -4.16 -8.47 3.04
C THR A 171 -4.56 -9.94 3.10
N GLY A 172 -3.69 -10.86 2.65
CA GLY A 172 -4.00 -12.30 2.64
C GLY A 172 -4.21 -12.86 4.04
N CYS A 173 -3.35 -12.50 4.98
CA CYS A 173 -3.50 -12.94 6.37
C CYS A 173 -4.77 -12.39 7.02
N GLN A 174 -5.10 -11.11 6.80
CA GLN A 174 -6.31 -10.49 7.34
C GLN A 174 -7.59 -11.08 6.75
N LEU A 175 -7.63 -11.33 5.43
CA LEU A 175 -8.79 -11.97 4.79
C LEU A 175 -8.94 -13.44 5.20
N ALA A 176 -7.83 -14.18 5.34
CA ALA A 176 -7.87 -15.57 5.81
C ALA A 176 -8.44 -15.65 7.22
N GLU A 177 -8.03 -14.74 8.11
CA GLU A 177 -8.57 -14.63 9.46
C GLU A 177 -10.06 -14.31 9.46
N GLU A 178 -10.50 -13.24 8.77
CA GLU A 178 -11.90 -12.83 8.69
C GLU A 178 -12.81 -13.93 8.14
N LEU A 179 -12.37 -14.59 7.08
CA LEU A 179 -13.11 -15.70 6.48
C LEU A 179 -13.24 -16.88 7.44
N HIS A 180 -12.16 -17.22 8.16
CA HIS A 180 -12.17 -18.28 9.16
C HIS A 180 -13.07 -17.93 10.35
N GLU A 181 -13.01 -16.72 10.87
CA GLU A 181 -13.89 -16.22 11.93
C GLU A 181 -15.37 -16.24 11.54
N ALA A 182 -15.66 -16.07 10.24
CA ALA A 182 -17.01 -16.21 9.68
C ALA A 182 -17.46 -17.68 9.46
N GLY A 183 -16.66 -18.66 9.93
CA GLY A 183 -16.97 -20.08 9.85
C GLY A 183 -16.67 -20.72 8.50
N ARG A 184 -15.85 -20.07 7.63
CA ARG A 184 -15.41 -20.67 6.37
C ARG A 184 -14.20 -21.59 6.61
N GLU A 185 -14.13 -22.69 5.89
CA GLU A 185 -12.90 -23.50 5.80
C GLU A 185 -11.95 -22.77 4.82
N VAL A 186 -10.79 -22.33 5.34
CA VAL A 186 -9.87 -21.46 4.61
C VAL A 186 -8.54 -22.14 4.37
N PHE A 187 -8.07 -22.04 3.14
CA PHE A 187 -6.76 -22.48 2.69
C PHE A 187 -5.96 -21.25 2.25
N LEU A 188 -4.77 -21.06 2.82
CA LEU A 188 -3.90 -19.92 2.52
C LEU A 188 -2.63 -20.40 1.85
N SER A 189 -2.46 -20.08 0.55
CA SER A 189 -1.19 -20.29 -0.15
C SER A 189 -0.20 -19.21 0.24
N CYS A 190 0.90 -19.65 0.86
CA CYS A 190 1.87 -18.79 1.51
C CYS A 190 3.06 -18.49 0.61
N GLY A 191 3.53 -17.25 0.70
CA GLY A 191 4.81 -16.78 0.19
C GLY A 191 5.60 -16.10 1.30
N ARG A 192 6.71 -15.49 0.93
CA ARG A 192 7.59 -14.77 1.86
C ARG A 192 6.92 -13.50 2.36
N ALA A 193 6.64 -13.42 3.66
CA ALA A 193 6.10 -12.23 4.33
C ALA A 193 6.83 -12.02 5.66
N PRO A 194 7.41 -10.83 5.92
CA PRO A 194 7.98 -10.51 7.21
C PRO A 194 6.86 -10.37 8.24
N TRP A 195 7.12 -10.70 9.48
CA TRP A 195 6.16 -10.53 10.57
C TRP A 195 6.79 -9.84 11.77
N VAL A 196 5.97 -9.27 12.61
CA VAL A 196 6.37 -8.61 13.86
C VAL A 196 5.33 -8.88 14.93
N PRO A 197 5.72 -8.90 16.22
CA PRO A 197 4.75 -8.91 17.30
C PRO A 197 4.01 -7.55 17.33
N ARG A 198 2.78 -7.54 17.75
CA ARG A 198 2.01 -6.29 17.86
C ARG A 198 2.62 -5.34 18.91
N ARG A 199 3.15 -5.91 19.98
CA ARG A 199 3.79 -5.16 21.06
C ARG A 199 5.17 -5.73 21.39
N VAL A 200 6.10 -4.84 21.73
CA VAL A 200 7.39 -5.18 22.33
C VAL A 200 7.50 -4.37 23.61
N GLY A 201 7.55 -5.06 24.74
CA GLY A 201 7.33 -4.44 26.04
C GLY A 201 5.92 -3.84 26.15
N ASP A 202 5.84 -2.62 26.63
CA ASP A 202 4.59 -1.86 26.78
C ASP A 202 4.18 -1.07 25.54
N ARG A 203 5.01 -1.08 24.47
CA ARG A 203 4.85 -0.21 23.29
C ARG A 203 4.38 -0.99 22.06
N ASP A 204 3.57 -0.31 21.24
CA ASP A 204 3.23 -0.80 19.90
C ASP A 204 4.49 -0.93 19.03
N ILE A 205 4.56 -1.97 18.20
CA ILE A 205 5.69 -2.20 17.29
C ILE A 205 5.93 -1.01 16.36
N VAL A 206 4.89 -0.30 15.94
CA VAL A 206 5.00 0.84 15.04
C VAL A 206 5.80 1.98 15.69
N TRP A 207 5.70 2.17 17.01
CA TRP A 207 6.55 3.12 17.73
C TRP A 207 8.03 2.76 17.58
N TRP A 208 8.38 1.49 17.80
CA TRP A 208 9.75 1.01 17.66
C TRP A 208 10.28 1.16 16.23
N LEU A 209 9.44 0.84 15.22
CA LEU A 209 9.82 0.96 13.81
C LEU A 209 10.02 2.42 13.37
N ILE A 210 9.26 3.37 13.93
CA ILE A 210 9.46 4.79 13.66
C ILE A 210 10.77 5.27 14.33
N GLU A 211 10.93 5.00 15.61
CA GLU A 211 12.06 5.48 16.39
C GLU A 211 13.40 4.86 15.97
N SER A 212 13.39 3.65 15.42
CA SER A 212 14.58 3.00 14.86
C SER A 212 14.95 3.47 13.43
N GLY A 213 14.15 4.37 12.83
CA GLY A 213 14.36 4.83 11.46
C GLY A 213 13.98 3.83 10.37
N PHE A 214 13.32 2.72 10.71
CA PHE A 214 12.89 1.72 9.72
C PHE A 214 12.03 2.32 8.60
N PHE A 215 11.14 3.25 8.95
CA PHE A 215 10.29 3.92 7.97
C PHE A 215 11.02 5.00 7.15
N ASP A 216 12.18 5.46 7.60
CA ASP A 216 13.01 6.44 6.89
C ASP A 216 14.00 5.81 5.90
N GLN A 217 14.02 4.46 5.82
CA GLN A 217 14.87 3.72 4.92
C GLN A 217 14.63 4.14 3.45
N PRO A 218 15.64 4.65 2.73
CA PRO A 218 15.50 5.03 1.34
C PRO A 218 15.51 3.80 0.41
N PRO A 219 14.99 3.89 -0.82
CA PRO A 219 14.99 2.78 -1.78
C PRO A 219 16.39 2.25 -2.11
N GLY A 220 17.42 3.10 -2.06
CA GLY A 220 18.81 2.70 -2.29
C GLY A 220 19.42 1.82 -1.20
N ALA A 221 18.79 1.71 -0.03
CA ALA A 221 19.20 0.80 1.05
C ALA A 221 18.58 -0.61 0.91
N LEU A 222 17.68 -0.82 -0.06
CA LEU A 222 17.10 -2.13 -0.33
C LEU A 222 18.11 -3.03 -1.05
N PRO A 223 18.13 -4.34 -0.76
CA PRO A 223 19.12 -5.27 -1.34
C PRO A 223 19.00 -5.38 -2.87
N VAL A 224 17.79 -5.25 -3.40
CA VAL A 224 17.49 -5.22 -4.84
C VAL A 224 16.29 -4.31 -5.11
N ALA A 225 16.20 -3.74 -6.31
CA ALA A 225 15.09 -2.84 -6.69
C ALA A 225 13.69 -3.49 -6.49
N ALA A 226 13.57 -4.78 -6.79
CA ALA A 226 12.33 -5.53 -6.64
C ALA A 226 11.86 -5.69 -5.18
N ALA A 227 12.73 -5.44 -4.19
CA ALA A 227 12.34 -5.45 -2.77
C ALA A 227 11.29 -4.36 -2.44
N ARG A 228 11.14 -3.33 -3.28
CA ARG A 228 10.01 -2.37 -3.21
C ARG A 228 8.64 -3.04 -3.37
N LEU A 229 8.58 -4.20 -4.00
CA LEU A 229 7.34 -4.99 -4.22
C LEU A 229 7.08 -6.03 -3.13
N ALA A 230 7.99 -6.17 -2.17
CA ALA A 230 7.84 -7.12 -1.07
C ALA A 230 6.72 -6.72 -0.10
N ALA A 231 6.17 -7.70 0.60
CA ALA A 231 5.19 -7.45 1.65
C ALA A 231 5.78 -6.60 2.78
N ASN A 232 4.96 -5.70 3.34
CA ASN A 232 5.29 -5.05 4.61
C ASN A 232 5.18 -6.06 5.77
N PRO A 233 5.82 -5.79 6.93
CA PRO A 233 5.67 -6.63 8.12
C PRO A 233 4.19 -6.83 8.47
N LEU A 234 3.81 -8.09 8.73
CA LEU A 234 2.44 -8.46 9.08
C LEU A 234 2.08 -7.86 10.43
N ALA A 235 0.94 -7.18 10.49
CA ALA A 235 0.36 -6.61 11.69
C ALA A 235 -1.15 -6.45 11.51
N THR A 236 -1.92 -6.41 12.59
CA THR A 236 -3.35 -6.11 12.52
C THR A 236 -3.74 -5.06 13.56
N GLY A 237 -4.70 -4.19 13.21
CA GLY A 237 -5.40 -3.32 14.14
C GLY A 237 -6.77 -3.86 14.53
N HIS A 238 -7.17 -5.01 13.97
CA HIS A 238 -8.45 -5.64 14.28
C HIS A 238 -8.57 -5.92 15.78
N ARG A 239 -9.74 -5.65 16.39
CA ARG A 239 -10.02 -5.83 17.83
C ARG A 239 -8.95 -5.23 18.75
N GLY A 240 -8.36 -4.08 18.41
CA GLY A 240 -7.34 -3.40 19.20
C GLY A 240 -5.90 -3.86 18.97
N GLY A 241 -5.68 -4.71 17.98
CA GLY A 241 -4.36 -5.16 17.55
C GLY A 241 -3.81 -6.34 18.38
N TYR A 242 -3.31 -7.34 17.67
CA TYR A 242 -2.67 -8.54 18.21
C TYR A 242 -1.70 -9.12 17.18
N ASP A 243 -0.98 -10.17 17.51
CA ASP A 243 -0.03 -10.82 16.61
C ASP A 243 -0.76 -11.55 15.49
N LEU A 244 -0.54 -11.15 14.26
CA LEU A 244 -1.08 -11.78 13.06
C LEU A 244 0.06 -12.26 12.16
N HIS A 245 0.26 -13.56 12.09
CA HIS A 245 1.25 -14.20 11.23
C HIS A 245 0.85 -15.65 10.93
N LEU A 246 1.64 -16.36 10.13
CA LEU A 246 1.28 -17.72 9.67
C LEU A 246 1.03 -18.69 10.83
N ARG A 247 1.85 -18.66 11.89
CA ARG A 247 1.65 -19.54 13.07
C ARG A 247 0.34 -19.26 13.79
N THR A 248 -0.03 -17.98 13.96
CA THR A 248 -1.30 -17.65 14.61
C THR A 248 -2.48 -18.11 13.79
N LEU A 249 -2.44 -17.94 12.47
CA LEU A 249 -3.47 -18.43 11.55
C LEU A 249 -3.57 -19.95 11.55
N GLN A 250 -2.44 -20.68 11.56
CA GLN A 250 -2.46 -22.14 11.67
C GLN A 250 -3.09 -22.60 12.98
N LYS A 251 -2.75 -21.96 14.11
CA LYS A 251 -3.31 -22.25 15.43
C LYS A 251 -4.83 -22.03 15.50
N THR A 252 -5.37 -21.07 14.75
CA THR A 252 -6.82 -20.84 14.68
C THR A 252 -7.56 -21.85 13.79
N GLY A 253 -6.86 -22.58 12.92
CA GLY A 253 -7.45 -23.60 12.04
C GLY A 253 -7.42 -23.26 10.54
N VAL A 254 -6.75 -22.19 10.14
CA VAL A 254 -6.47 -21.92 8.72
C VAL A 254 -5.45 -22.94 8.21
N THR A 255 -5.77 -23.62 7.13
CA THR A 255 -4.83 -24.55 6.47
C THR A 255 -3.81 -23.77 5.66
N LEU A 256 -2.54 -23.85 6.02
CA LEU A 256 -1.45 -23.21 5.29
C LEU A 256 -0.93 -24.16 4.20
N LEU A 257 -0.55 -23.59 3.06
CA LEU A 257 -0.01 -24.26 1.88
C LEU A 257 1.24 -23.55 1.41
N GLY A 258 2.12 -24.21 0.66
CA GLY A 258 3.22 -23.57 -0.02
C GLY A 258 2.78 -22.67 -1.18
N HIS A 259 3.73 -22.17 -1.97
CA HIS A 259 3.42 -21.33 -3.14
C HIS A 259 2.50 -22.05 -4.12
N PHE A 260 1.49 -21.34 -4.61
CA PHE A 260 0.59 -21.83 -5.65
C PHE A 260 1.33 -21.96 -6.99
N LEU A 261 1.31 -23.16 -7.55
CA LEU A 261 1.97 -23.47 -8.81
C LEU A 261 1.02 -23.46 -10.02
N GLY A 262 -0.26 -23.73 -9.78
CA GLY A 262 -1.29 -23.82 -10.82
C GLY A 262 -2.29 -24.92 -10.51
N ALA A 263 -3.16 -25.20 -11.49
CA ALA A 263 -4.13 -26.30 -11.41
C ALA A 263 -4.16 -27.12 -12.71
N ASP A 264 -4.49 -28.38 -12.57
CA ASP A 264 -4.87 -29.27 -13.67
C ASP A 264 -6.33 -29.70 -13.45
N GLY A 265 -7.24 -29.13 -14.23
CA GLY A 265 -8.66 -29.22 -13.95
C GLY A 265 -9.00 -28.67 -12.56
N ARG A 266 -9.56 -29.51 -11.69
CA ARG A 266 -9.86 -29.10 -10.29
C ARG A 266 -8.76 -29.50 -9.28
N ARG A 267 -7.62 -29.96 -9.73
CA ARG A 267 -6.48 -30.29 -8.87
C ARG A 267 -5.49 -29.15 -8.84
N ALA A 268 -5.53 -28.34 -7.78
CA ALA A 268 -4.54 -27.30 -7.52
C ALA A 268 -3.26 -27.91 -6.94
N ARG A 269 -2.10 -27.36 -7.31
CA ARG A 269 -0.78 -27.80 -6.86
C ARG A 269 -0.03 -26.67 -6.17
N PHE A 270 0.73 -27.04 -5.14
CA PHE A 270 1.50 -26.13 -4.30
C PHE A 270 2.93 -26.65 -4.16
N ALA A 271 3.87 -25.73 -4.00
CA ALA A 271 5.26 -26.08 -3.75
C ALA A 271 5.45 -26.59 -2.31
N PRO A 272 6.37 -27.53 -2.06
CA PRO A 272 6.72 -27.99 -0.71
C PRO A 272 7.69 -27.03 0.00
N ASP A 273 7.35 -25.72 0.03
CA ASP A 273 8.24 -24.65 0.46
C ASP A 273 7.65 -23.76 1.58
N LEU A 274 6.64 -24.28 2.29
CA LEU A 274 6.01 -23.55 3.40
C LEU A 274 7.00 -23.29 4.55
N ASP A 275 7.82 -24.28 4.91
CA ASP A 275 8.87 -24.15 5.93
C ASP A 275 9.88 -23.06 5.57
N GLU A 276 10.30 -23.01 4.31
CA GLU A 276 11.22 -21.98 3.81
C GLU A 276 10.60 -20.57 3.89
N SER A 277 9.32 -20.47 3.55
CA SER A 277 8.60 -19.20 3.62
C SER A 277 8.47 -18.68 5.05
N VAL A 278 8.20 -19.58 6.00
CA VAL A 278 8.13 -19.23 7.43
C VAL A 278 9.51 -18.89 7.98
N ALA A 279 10.53 -19.68 7.70
CA ALA A 279 11.90 -19.41 8.12
C ALA A 279 12.40 -18.06 7.62
N TRP A 280 12.09 -17.71 6.37
CA TRP A 280 12.40 -16.39 5.83
C TRP A 280 11.72 -15.25 6.62
N GLY A 281 10.47 -15.45 7.02
CA GLY A 281 9.74 -14.50 7.87
C GLY A 281 10.39 -14.34 9.25
N ASP A 282 10.87 -15.43 9.84
CA ASP A 282 11.57 -15.44 11.13
C ASP A 282 12.92 -14.70 11.07
N ASP A 283 13.65 -14.84 9.95
CA ASP A 283 14.88 -14.07 9.76
C ASP A 283 14.59 -12.56 9.68
N ARG A 284 13.52 -12.16 9.02
CA ARG A 284 13.09 -10.74 8.98
C ARG A 284 12.61 -10.25 10.34
N TYR A 285 11.93 -11.10 11.12
CA TYR A 285 11.61 -10.80 12.51
C TYR A 285 12.88 -10.50 13.31
N ARG A 286 13.90 -11.38 13.26
CA ARG A 286 15.15 -11.18 14.00
C ARG A 286 15.86 -9.89 13.60
N GLU A 287 15.95 -9.59 12.31
CA GLU A 287 16.51 -8.32 11.82
C GLU A 287 15.78 -7.09 12.37
N LEU A 288 14.43 -7.13 12.42
CA LEU A 288 13.64 -6.04 12.98
C LEU A 288 13.80 -5.92 14.49
N MET A 289 13.93 -7.05 15.22
CA MET A 289 14.21 -7.04 16.65
C MET A 289 15.62 -6.53 16.95
N ASP A 290 16.58 -6.78 16.07
CA ASP A 290 17.95 -6.22 16.20
C ASP A 290 17.96 -4.70 16.05
N LEU A 291 17.11 -4.12 15.20
CA LEU A 291 16.93 -2.66 15.16
C LEU A 291 16.42 -2.12 16.49
N ILE A 292 15.51 -2.83 17.16
CA ILE A 292 14.99 -2.44 18.48
C ILE A 292 16.08 -2.55 19.53
N ARG A 293 16.83 -3.65 19.56
CA ARG A 293 17.97 -3.84 20.50
C ARG A 293 18.97 -2.70 20.36
N LYS A 294 19.34 -2.36 19.13
CA LYS A 294 20.24 -1.25 18.83
C LYS A 294 19.70 0.09 19.34
N LEU A 295 18.42 0.39 19.06
CA LEU A 295 17.79 1.61 19.54
C LEU A 295 17.76 1.70 21.07
N VAL A 296 17.49 0.59 21.75
CA VAL A 296 17.50 0.47 23.21
C VAL A 296 18.87 0.80 23.78
N ASP A 297 19.92 0.21 23.20
CA ASP A 297 21.31 0.44 23.61
C ASP A 297 21.73 1.90 23.36
N GLU A 298 21.42 2.47 22.19
CA GLU A 298 21.74 3.86 21.83
C GLU A 298 21.07 4.88 22.74
N ARG A 299 19.84 4.59 23.23
CA ARG A 299 19.06 5.50 24.08
C ARG A 299 19.12 5.18 25.56
N GLY A 300 19.80 4.12 25.96
CA GLY A 300 19.86 3.69 27.36
C GLY A 300 18.49 3.29 27.92
N LEU A 301 17.62 2.72 27.09
CA LEU A 301 16.28 2.27 27.51
C LEU A 301 16.37 0.89 28.20
N PRO A 302 15.41 0.53 29.06
CA PRO A 302 15.28 -0.83 29.53
C PRO A 302 15.08 -1.81 28.36
N MET A 303 15.85 -2.91 28.33
CA MET A 303 15.71 -3.95 27.31
C MET A 303 14.34 -4.64 27.48
N PRO A 304 13.44 -4.58 26.47
CA PRO A 304 12.18 -5.31 26.54
C PRO A 304 12.41 -6.81 26.35
N ASP A 305 11.45 -7.62 26.77
CA ASP A 305 11.43 -9.03 26.41
C ASP A 305 11.13 -9.19 24.92
N ILE A 306 11.99 -9.91 24.24
CA ILE A 306 11.91 -10.18 22.79
C ILE A 306 12.01 -11.70 22.61
N PRO A 307 10.87 -12.40 22.55
CA PRO A 307 10.88 -13.86 22.44
C PRO A 307 11.40 -14.30 21.05
N GLU A 308 12.07 -15.46 21.02
CA GLU A 308 12.37 -16.10 19.74
C GLU A 308 11.10 -16.69 19.09
N PRO A 309 11.05 -16.76 17.76
CA PRO A 309 9.96 -17.40 17.05
C PRO A 309 9.75 -18.84 17.51
N GLU A 310 8.50 -19.21 17.79
CA GLU A 310 8.15 -20.58 18.15
C GLU A 310 8.48 -21.57 17.02
N PRO A 311 8.76 -22.85 17.33
CA PRO A 311 8.86 -23.89 16.33
C PRO A 311 7.64 -23.93 15.39
N PHE A 312 7.85 -24.30 14.15
CA PHE A 312 6.80 -24.39 13.14
C PHE A 312 6.80 -25.79 12.51
N ASP A 313 5.61 -26.38 12.34
CA ASP A 313 5.42 -27.60 11.57
C ASP A 313 4.86 -27.21 10.18
N GLY A 314 5.72 -27.19 9.18
CA GLY A 314 5.41 -26.79 7.82
C GLY A 314 4.83 -27.91 6.95
N ARG A 315 4.42 -29.02 7.54
CA ARG A 315 3.73 -30.06 6.77
C ARG A 315 2.44 -29.53 6.19
N ALA A 316 2.35 -29.52 4.87
CA ALA A 316 1.23 -28.99 4.12
C ALA A 316 0.87 -29.90 2.95
N PRO A 317 -0.41 -29.97 2.54
CA PRO A 317 -0.79 -30.62 1.31
C PRO A 317 -0.14 -29.96 0.10
N GLU A 318 0.45 -30.75 -0.79
CA GLU A 318 0.98 -30.26 -2.08
C GLU A 318 -0.08 -30.23 -3.18
N GLU A 319 -1.22 -30.87 -2.94
CA GLU A 319 -2.37 -30.89 -3.85
C GLU A 319 -3.68 -30.67 -3.10
N LEU A 320 -4.61 -29.95 -3.74
CA LEU A 320 -5.98 -29.75 -3.28
C LEU A 320 -6.99 -30.02 -4.39
N ASP A 321 -8.04 -30.76 -4.06
CA ASP A 321 -9.25 -30.83 -4.90
C ASP A 321 -10.11 -29.57 -4.68
N LEU A 322 -10.22 -28.76 -5.74
CA LEU A 322 -11.01 -27.53 -5.75
C LEU A 322 -12.54 -27.76 -5.85
N SER A 323 -12.99 -29.03 -5.87
CA SER A 323 -14.40 -29.35 -5.75
C SER A 323 -14.94 -28.87 -4.38
N GLY A 324 -16.05 -28.15 -4.39
CA GLY A 324 -16.62 -27.56 -3.15
C GLY A 324 -15.94 -26.29 -2.66
N PHE A 325 -14.99 -25.73 -3.43
CA PHE A 325 -14.55 -24.35 -3.20
C PHE A 325 -15.57 -23.35 -3.75
N GLY A 326 -15.91 -22.34 -2.96
CA GLY A 326 -16.81 -21.26 -3.37
C GLY A 326 -16.07 -20.14 -4.10
N ALA A 327 -14.80 -19.89 -3.75
CA ALA A 327 -14.01 -18.82 -4.36
C ALA A 327 -12.50 -19.00 -4.19
N VAL A 328 -11.76 -18.34 -5.09
CA VAL A 328 -10.33 -18.04 -4.96
C VAL A 328 -10.15 -16.55 -4.83
N VAL A 329 -9.41 -16.09 -3.82
CA VAL A 329 -9.11 -14.69 -3.58
C VAL A 329 -7.62 -14.45 -3.76
N PHE A 330 -7.25 -13.61 -4.73
CA PHE A 330 -5.85 -13.25 -4.97
C PHE A 330 -5.44 -12.05 -4.11
N THR A 331 -4.38 -12.23 -3.35
CA THR A 331 -3.82 -11.24 -2.43
C THR A 331 -2.31 -11.09 -2.63
N GLY A 332 -1.83 -11.33 -3.86
CA GLY A 332 -0.42 -11.29 -4.27
C GLY A 332 0.21 -9.90 -4.31
N GLY A 333 -0.49 -8.88 -3.80
CA GLY A 333 -0.06 -7.49 -3.83
C GLY A 333 -0.36 -6.81 -5.15
N PHE A 334 0.36 -5.70 -5.41
CA PHE A 334 0.10 -4.83 -6.56
C PHE A 334 1.39 -4.56 -7.34
N ARG A 335 1.21 -4.10 -8.57
CA ARG A 335 2.29 -3.60 -9.42
C ARG A 335 1.97 -2.15 -9.84
N PRO A 336 2.98 -1.30 -10.00
CA PRO A 336 2.79 0.01 -10.62
C PRO A 336 2.21 -0.13 -12.02
N ASP A 337 1.33 0.79 -12.40
CA ASP A 337 0.70 0.83 -13.72
C ASP A 337 0.59 2.27 -14.25
N TYR A 338 1.54 3.11 -13.87
CA TYR A 338 1.59 4.50 -14.32
C TYR A 338 1.77 4.59 -15.83
N GLY A 339 2.62 3.72 -16.41
CA GLY A 339 2.97 3.74 -17.84
C GLY A 339 1.81 3.43 -18.79
N SER A 340 0.69 2.87 -18.29
CA SER A 340 -0.49 2.60 -19.11
C SER A 340 -1.22 3.88 -19.55
N TRP A 341 -1.03 5.00 -18.85
CA TRP A 341 -1.70 6.27 -19.12
C TRP A 341 -0.77 7.50 -19.06
N VAL A 342 0.42 7.41 -18.46
CA VAL A 342 1.43 8.47 -18.47
C VAL A 342 2.41 8.20 -19.61
N HIS A 343 2.17 8.80 -20.75
CA HIS A 343 2.94 8.59 -21.98
C HIS A 343 4.10 9.59 -22.08
N VAL A 344 5.01 9.54 -21.09
CA VAL A 344 6.24 10.34 -21.05
C VAL A 344 7.43 9.38 -21.14
N PRO A 345 8.14 9.35 -22.28
CA PRO A 345 9.25 8.42 -22.49
C PRO A 345 10.32 8.53 -21.42
N GLY A 346 10.73 7.38 -20.87
CA GLY A 346 11.77 7.31 -19.82
C GLY A 346 11.32 7.74 -18.43
N ALA A 347 10.02 8.05 -18.22
CA ALA A 347 9.54 8.46 -16.89
C ALA A 347 9.50 7.34 -15.85
N PHE A 348 9.58 6.08 -16.27
CA PHE A 348 9.46 4.91 -15.39
C PHE A 348 10.60 3.93 -15.62
N ASP A 349 10.99 3.22 -14.56
CA ASP A 349 11.94 2.12 -14.60
C ASP A 349 11.27 0.82 -15.11
N GLU A 350 12.05 -0.25 -15.24
CA GLU A 350 11.58 -1.57 -15.71
C GLU A 350 10.52 -2.21 -14.80
N LEU A 351 10.44 -1.81 -13.53
CA LEU A 351 9.42 -2.24 -12.59
C LEU A 351 8.18 -1.35 -12.58
N GLY A 352 8.18 -0.27 -13.41
CA GLY A 352 7.10 0.70 -13.51
C GLY A 352 7.13 1.80 -12.44
N PHE A 353 8.18 1.90 -11.63
CA PHE A 353 8.34 3.01 -10.67
C PHE A 353 8.88 4.27 -11.35
N PRO A 354 8.51 5.47 -10.88
CA PRO A 354 8.98 6.72 -11.45
C PRO A 354 10.51 6.89 -11.40
N ASN A 355 11.09 7.36 -12.49
CA ASN A 355 12.46 7.90 -12.54
C ASN A 355 12.45 9.35 -12.05
N HIS A 356 12.89 9.58 -10.82
CA HIS A 356 12.74 10.87 -10.13
C HIS A 356 13.93 11.24 -9.26
N LEU A 357 14.00 12.51 -8.92
CA LEU A 357 14.81 13.06 -7.84
C LEU A 357 13.87 13.82 -6.89
N ASP A 358 13.74 13.36 -5.65
CA ASP A 358 12.86 13.97 -4.64
C ASP A 358 11.43 14.25 -5.15
N GLY A 359 10.86 13.30 -5.88
CA GLY A 359 9.52 13.38 -6.45
C GLY A 359 9.43 14.07 -7.81
N ALA A 360 10.42 14.86 -8.23
CA ALA A 360 10.44 15.46 -9.57
C ALA A 360 10.95 14.45 -10.62
N SER A 361 10.28 14.33 -11.76
CA SER A 361 10.73 13.53 -12.88
C SER A 361 12.11 13.98 -13.37
N THR A 362 13.01 13.01 -13.62
CA THR A 362 14.35 13.28 -14.17
C THR A 362 14.34 13.54 -15.68
N VAL A 363 13.23 13.25 -16.37
CA VAL A 363 13.13 13.35 -17.84
C VAL A 363 12.14 14.41 -18.32
N ALA A 364 11.16 14.80 -17.49
CA ALA A 364 10.12 15.76 -17.88
C ALA A 364 9.97 16.86 -16.82
N PRO A 365 10.65 18.01 -16.98
CA PRO A 365 10.55 19.12 -16.03
C PRO A 365 9.11 19.61 -15.88
N GLY A 366 8.57 19.59 -14.64
CA GLY A 366 7.19 19.93 -14.32
C GLY A 366 6.30 18.71 -14.10
N LEU A 367 6.80 17.48 -14.31
CA LEU A 367 6.13 16.25 -13.89
C LEU A 367 6.66 15.83 -12.50
N TYR A 368 5.74 15.54 -11.58
CA TYR A 368 6.04 15.17 -10.21
C TYR A 368 5.25 13.95 -9.78
N PHE A 369 5.74 13.25 -8.74
CA PHE A 369 5.12 12.07 -8.16
C PHE A 369 5.04 12.20 -6.64
N VAL A 370 3.91 11.83 -6.03
CA VAL A 370 3.71 11.77 -4.59
C VAL A 370 2.86 10.54 -4.24
N GLY A 371 3.12 9.91 -3.09
CA GLY A 371 2.36 8.74 -2.65
C GLY A 371 2.72 7.44 -3.37
N VAL A 372 3.86 7.41 -4.02
CA VAL A 372 4.44 6.21 -4.64
C VAL A 372 5.14 5.39 -3.54
N HIS A 373 5.03 4.09 -3.62
CA HIS A 373 5.68 3.18 -2.68
C HIS A 373 7.21 3.31 -2.76
N PHE A 374 7.88 3.56 -1.65
CA PHE A 374 9.32 3.85 -1.61
C PHE A 374 9.74 4.98 -2.58
N LEU A 375 8.96 6.05 -2.69
CA LEU A 375 9.40 7.21 -3.50
C LEU A 375 10.73 7.74 -2.96
N ARG A 376 10.76 8.29 -1.77
CA ARG A 376 11.97 8.76 -1.09
C ARG A 376 12.37 7.87 0.09
N THR A 377 11.38 7.39 0.80
CA THR A 377 11.53 6.50 1.94
C THR A 377 10.43 5.44 1.96
N ARG A 378 10.55 4.46 2.83
CA ARG A 378 9.53 3.42 3.04
C ARG A 378 8.16 4.02 3.38
N LYS A 379 8.10 5.15 4.12
CA LYS A 379 6.84 5.81 4.53
C LYS A 379 6.23 6.72 3.47
N SER A 380 6.84 6.93 2.31
CA SER A 380 6.40 7.88 1.27
C SER A 380 4.94 7.73 0.83
N SER A 381 4.37 6.53 0.89
CA SER A 381 2.96 6.29 0.56
C SER A 381 2.03 6.22 1.76
N LEU A 382 2.57 6.28 2.99
CA LEU A 382 1.81 6.11 4.23
C LEU A 382 1.21 7.45 4.72
N LEU A 383 0.14 7.38 5.53
CA LEU A 383 -0.47 8.56 6.15
C LEU A 383 0.50 9.37 7.03
N CYS A 384 1.50 8.69 7.63
CA CYS A 384 2.51 9.34 8.48
C CYS A 384 3.70 9.94 7.69
N GLY A 385 3.86 9.64 6.40
CA GLY A 385 5.07 10.04 5.64
C GLY A 385 4.79 10.84 4.38
N VAL A 386 3.63 10.68 3.78
CA VAL A 386 3.30 11.30 2.48
C VAL A 386 3.34 12.83 2.50
N GLY A 387 3.15 13.42 3.67
CA GLY A 387 3.22 14.87 3.86
C GLY A 387 4.60 15.46 3.62
N GLU A 388 5.66 14.72 3.96
CA GLU A 388 7.04 15.14 3.73
C GLU A 388 7.34 15.25 2.22
N ASP A 389 6.93 14.25 1.46
CA ASP A 389 7.10 14.25 0.00
C ASP A 389 6.25 15.34 -0.66
N ALA A 390 5.03 15.54 -0.18
CA ALA A 390 4.14 16.60 -0.65
C ALA A 390 4.73 18.00 -0.45
N ALA A 391 5.34 18.25 0.70
CA ALA A 391 5.98 19.54 1.02
C ALA A 391 7.19 19.81 0.09
N ILE A 392 8.00 18.78 -0.18
CA ILE A 392 9.16 18.89 -1.06
C ILE A 392 8.69 19.19 -2.49
N VAL A 393 7.72 18.45 -3.01
CA VAL A 393 7.18 18.64 -4.36
C VAL A 393 6.54 20.02 -4.50
N ALA A 394 5.76 20.49 -3.50
CA ALA A 394 5.19 21.83 -3.52
C ALA A 394 6.27 22.93 -3.54
N SER A 395 7.35 22.77 -2.78
CA SER A 395 8.50 23.69 -2.79
C SER A 395 9.21 23.73 -4.15
N GLN A 396 9.38 22.58 -4.79
CA GLN A 396 9.97 22.51 -6.15
C GLN A 396 9.08 23.20 -7.20
N ILE A 397 7.75 23.02 -7.10
CA ILE A 397 6.78 23.70 -7.96
C ILE A 397 6.84 25.21 -7.77
N ALA A 398 6.88 25.69 -6.53
CA ALA A 398 7.04 27.13 -6.20
C ALA A 398 8.31 27.69 -6.84
N SER A 399 9.44 27.04 -6.63
CA SER A 399 10.75 27.46 -7.16
C SER A 399 10.79 27.48 -8.70
N ARG A 400 9.99 26.61 -9.36
CA ARG A 400 9.87 26.59 -10.82
C ARG A 400 9.01 27.77 -11.31
N ALA A 401 7.94 28.10 -10.60
CA ALA A 401 7.06 29.22 -10.95
C ALA A 401 7.77 30.59 -10.85
N ASP A 402 8.69 30.73 -9.90
CA ASP A 402 9.47 31.97 -9.68
C ASP A 402 10.63 32.17 -10.66
N ARG A 403 10.99 31.15 -11.46
CA ARG A 403 12.01 31.30 -12.52
C ARG A 403 11.41 32.03 -13.72
N PRO A 404 11.79 33.31 -14.00
CA PRO A 404 11.32 33.99 -15.18
C PRO A 404 11.78 33.20 -16.42
N ASN A 405 10.90 33.11 -17.40
CA ASN A 405 11.08 32.41 -18.68
C ASN A 405 12.34 32.97 -19.43
N ARG A 406 13.55 32.51 -19.04
CA ARG A 406 14.85 32.97 -19.58
C ARG A 406 15.21 32.27 -20.90
N SER A 407 14.22 31.84 -21.68
CA SER A 407 14.46 31.26 -23.02
C SER A 407 13.42 31.71 -24.03
N ARG A 408 13.36 33.05 -24.27
CA ARG A 408 12.95 33.64 -25.53
C ARG A 408 13.97 34.70 -25.89
N GLY A 409 15.08 34.30 -26.43
CA GLY A 409 16.08 35.10 -27.07
C GLY A 409 16.61 34.34 -28.27
#